data_c15a4ff49f64111c93dceaa31257c2a6
#
_entry.id   c15a4ff49f64111c93dceaa31257c2a6
#
_cell.length_a   1.000
_cell.length_b   1.000
_cell.length_c   1.000
_cell.angle_alpha   90.00
_cell.angle_beta   90.00
_cell.angle_gamma   90.00
#
_symmetry.space_group_name_H-M   'P 1'
#
loop_
_entity.id
_entity.type
_entity.pdbx_description
1 polymer ?
#
loop_
_entity_poly.entity_id
_entity_poly.type
_entity_poly.pdbx_seq_one_letter_code
_entity_poly.pdbx_strand_id
1 'polypeptide(L)'
;MKRFLLGFVTAVIIGGGYLYSSGLLAPPWAGTQKGPAPAPAHQADAPSPQAGPPVEVAVYTVKPQAVVFTKDLAGRTSAYQVAEIRPQVTGIILKRMFTQGSIVKKGQQLYQIDPATYKAAYESASASLVRAQADVKAVAPKLARYSRLVKMGGVSHQVYDDTVAALAQAKADVAVAKANLATAKINLDYTKVFSPISGRIGKSSVTEGALVTANQVTALAVVQNLDRIYVDVNQSSEALLALKKGLTNPEENSRVRLFVGKDGIPYDFYGKLLFSDVTVDQSTGMVQLRVLFPNPDNDLLPGLFVRARVEQSRREKAIVVPQQSVVRNADGSVSVWVVDKENIVKNRNITVLQALKDQWVVSSGLAPGDRVVVAGLQKISNQAKVTTVEFNVLANS
;
A
#
# COMPACT_ATOMS: atom_id res chain seq x y z
N MET A 1 34.62 -35.12 9.07
CA MET A 1 34.97 -36.30 8.27
C MET A 1 34.56 -36.07 6.84
N LYS A 2 35.57 -36.25 5.90
CA LYS A 2 35.49 -36.40 4.42
C LYS A 2 34.82 -35.21 3.67
N ARG A 3 35.51 -34.24 2.98
CA ARG A 3 36.54 -34.30 1.90
C ARG A 3 36.07 -35.08 0.66
N PHE A 4 35.88 -34.30 -0.49
CA PHE A 4 36.32 -34.59 -1.88
C PHE A 4 35.86 -33.37 -2.70
N LEU A 5 36.66 -32.53 -3.28
CA LEU A 5 37.84 -32.51 -4.13
C LEU A 5 37.55 -32.74 -5.63
N LEU A 6 38.00 -31.77 -6.44
CA LEU A 6 38.43 -31.78 -7.86
C LEU A 6 37.29 -31.76 -8.91
N GLY A 7 37.43 -30.98 -10.01
CA GLY A 7 38.58 -30.59 -10.79
C GLY A 7 38.31 -29.51 -11.83
N PHE A 8 39.16 -28.70 -12.03
CA PHE A 8 39.98 -28.19 -13.13
C PHE A 8 39.55 -28.61 -14.54
N VAL A 9 39.28 -27.63 -15.44
CA VAL A 9 39.85 -27.60 -16.80
C VAL A 9 39.97 -26.14 -17.25
N THR A 10 41.21 -25.69 -17.36
CA THR A 10 41.74 -24.55 -18.10
C THR A 10 41.87 -24.91 -19.57
N ALA A 11 41.50 -23.97 -20.47
CA ALA A 11 42.03 -23.99 -21.84
C ALA A 11 42.36 -22.55 -22.27
N VAL A 12 43.64 -22.27 -22.34
CA VAL A 12 44.30 -21.12 -22.94
C VAL A 12 44.38 -21.37 -24.45
N ILE A 13 44.04 -20.41 -25.28
CA ILE A 13 44.59 -20.32 -26.66
C ILE A 13 45.05 -18.89 -26.88
N ILE A 14 46.36 -18.83 -27.06
CA ILE A 14 47.22 -17.69 -27.45
C ILE A 14 47.36 -17.75 -28.97
N GLY A 15 47.53 -16.58 -29.61
CA GLY A 15 48.15 -16.43 -30.93
C GLY A 15 47.20 -15.81 -31.96
N GLY A 16 47.54 -14.84 -32.70
CA GLY A 16 48.79 -14.20 -32.98
C GLY A 16 48.50 -13.03 -33.91
N GLY A 17 49.22 -11.94 -33.67
CA GLY A 17 49.19 -10.79 -34.55
C GLY A 17 50.01 -11.05 -35.84
N TYR A 18 49.65 -10.34 -36.89
CA TYR A 18 50.58 -10.07 -37.97
C TYR A 18 50.33 -8.69 -38.55
N LEU A 19 51.32 -7.84 -38.41
CA LEU A 19 51.61 -6.64 -39.17
C LEU A 19 51.88 -7.01 -40.64
N TYR A 20 51.38 -6.25 -41.58
CA TYR A 20 52.01 -6.12 -42.89
C TYR A 20 51.99 -4.66 -43.32
N SER A 21 53.17 -4.08 -43.38
CA SER A 21 53.53 -2.80 -43.95
C SER A 21 54.09 -3.02 -45.35
N SER A 22 54.10 -1.96 -46.14
CA SER A 22 54.83 -1.72 -47.41
C SER A 22 54.23 -2.39 -48.66
N GLY A 23 53.78 -1.66 -49.66
CA GLY A 23 54.53 -0.73 -50.46
C GLY A 23 54.78 -1.31 -51.85
N LEU A 24 54.45 -0.58 -52.89
CA LEU A 24 54.86 -0.71 -54.25
C LEU A 24 54.31 -1.88 -55.11
N LEU A 25 53.52 -1.51 -56.12
CA LEU A 25 53.85 -1.64 -57.53
C LEU A 25 52.67 -1.18 -58.40
N ALA A 26 52.88 -0.09 -59.17
CA ALA A 26 52.02 0.36 -60.22
C ALA A 26 52.42 -0.35 -61.53
N PRO A 27 51.48 -0.77 -62.37
CA PRO A 27 51.79 -1.33 -63.68
C PRO A 27 52.06 -0.23 -64.74
N PRO A 28 53.01 -0.44 -65.68
CA PRO A 28 53.46 0.56 -66.64
C PRO A 28 52.66 0.42 -67.95
N TRP A 29 51.62 1.21 -68.14
CA TRP A 29 51.17 1.61 -69.47
C TRP A 29 50.12 2.73 -69.40
N ALA A 30 50.50 3.96 -69.46
CA ALA A 30 49.61 5.10 -69.67
C ALA A 30 50.12 5.90 -70.84
N GLY A 31 49.53 5.62 -71.97
CA GLY A 31 49.74 6.40 -73.17
C GLY A 31 49.09 7.79 -73.09
N THR A 32 49.90 8.81 -73.29
CA THR A 32 49.47 10.18 -73.42
C THR A 32 48.74 10.41 -74.75
N GLN A 33 47.43 10.79 -74.66
CA GLN A 33 46.76 11.47 -75.78
C GLN A 33 46.41 12.90 -75.41
N LYS A 34 47.02 13.84 -76.06
CA LYS A 34 46.71 15.28 -76.05
C LYS A 34 45.46 15.53 -76.90
N GLY A 35 44.33 15.89 -76.27
CA GLY A 35 43.13 16.36 -76.95
C GLY A 35 43.03 17.87 -76.87
N PRO A 36 42.37 18.56 -77.82
CA PRO A 36 42.37 20.01 -77.97
C PRO A 36 41.55 20.74 -76.89
N ALA A 37 41.97 22.01 -76.65
CA ALA A 37 41.43 22.89 -75.61
C ALA A 37 39.91 23.16 -75.82
N PRO A 38 39.12 23.18 -74.76
CA PRO A 38 37.73 23.56 -74.83
C PRO A 38 37.57 25.09 -74.87
N ALA A 39 36.63 25.54 -75.71
CA ALA A 39 36.16 26.92 -75.83
C ALA A 39 35.43 27.42 -74.55
N PRO A 40 35.33 28.73 -74.32
CA PRO A 40 34.75 29.28 -73.08
C PRO A 40 33.25 28.96 -72.99
N ALA A 41 32.92 28.25 -71.89
CA ALA A 41 31.52 27.95 -71.59
C ALA A 41 30.80 29.24 -71.12
N HIS A 42 29.68 29.54 -71.76
CA HIS A 42 28.70 30.50 -71.27
C HIS A 42 28.23 30.04 -69.87
N GLN A 43 28.34 30.94 -68.91
CA GLN A 43 27.67 30.79 -67.62
C GLN A 43 26.17 30.86 -67.85
N ALA A 44 25.55 29.71 -67.86
CA ALA A 44 24.11 29.63 -67.70
C ALA A 44 23.75 29.97 -66.25
N ASP A 45 23.00 31.05 -66.08
CA ASP A 45 22.38 31.40 -64.82
C ASP A 45 21.62 30.17 -64.25
N ALA A 46 22.09 29.68 -63.10
CA ALA A 46 21.37 28.65 -62.35
C ALA A 46 20.01 29.24 -61.92
N PRO A 47 18.87 28.60 -62.22
CA PRO A 47 17.60 29.08 -61.77
C PRO A 47 17.58 29.05 -60.25
N SER A 48 17.28 30.20 -59.65
CA SER A 48 16.97 30.32 -58.22
C SER A 48 15.91 29.29 -57.84
N PRO A 49 16.02 28.58 -56.71
CA PRO A 49 15.01 27.63 -56.30
C PRO A 49 13.67 28.31 -56.18
N GLN A 50 12.77 28.05 -57.16
CA GLN A 50 11.36 28.45 -57.06
C GLN A 50 10.79 27.80 -55.80
N ALA A 51 10.37 28.60 -54.83
CA ALA A 51 9.62 28.15 -53.68
C ALA A 51 8.34 27.49 -54.18
N GLY A 52 8.31 26.15 -54.04
CA GLY A 52 7.10 25.36 -54.33
C GLY A 52 5.90 25.92 -53.51
N PRO A 53 4.67 25.53 -53.90
CA PRO A 53 3.50 25.97 -53.13
C PRO A 53 3.66 25.57 -51.68
N PRO A 54 3.23 26.43 -50.73
CA PRO A 54 3.43 26.19 -49.32
C PRO A 54 2.79 24.86 -48.91
N VAL A 55 3.58 24.03 -48.24
CA VAL A 55 3.16 22.70 -47.78
C VAL A 55 2.09 22.83 -46.71
N GLU A 56 0.96 22.16 -46.88
CA GLU A 56 -0.10 22.12 -45.89
C GLU A 56 0.28 21.19 -44.72
N VAL A 57 0.18 21.68 -43.49
CA VAL A 57 0.48 20.97 -42.25
C VAL A 57 -0.64 21.13 -41.23
N ALA A 58 -0.95 20.06 -40.51
CA ALA A 58 -1.87 20.12 -39.38
C ALA A 58 -1.13 20.53 -38.11
N VAL A 59 -1.64 21.57 -37.45
CA VAL A 59 -1.03 22.13 -36.24
C VAL A 59 -1.96 22.01 -35.03
N TYR A 60 -1.38 21.69 -33.89
CA TYR A 60 -2.02 21.68 -32.58
C TYR A 60 -1.59 22.96 -31.80
N THR A 61 -2.55 23.78 -31.41
CA THR A 61 -2.28 24.92 -30.58
C THR A 61 -2.16 24.52 -29.12
N VAL A 62 -1.00 24.71 -28.53
CA VAL A 62 -0.68 24.31 -27.14
C VAL A 62 -1.51 25.13 -26.16
N LYS A 63 -2.32 24.43 -25.36
CA LYS A 63 -3.11 25.02 -24.28
C LYS A 63 -2.69 24.39 -22.94
N PRO A 64 -2.56 25.21 -21.88
CA PRO A 64 -2.32 24.66 -20.55
C PRO A 64 -3.57 23.92 -20.07
N GLN A 65 -3.37 22.71 -19.56
CA GLN A 65 -4.46 21.90 -18.97
C GLN A 65 -4.03 21.24 -17.67
N ALA A 66 -5.01 20.95 -16.81
CA ALA A 66 -4.75 20.22 -15.59
C ALA A 66 -4.49 18.75 -15.91
N VAL A 67 -3.34 18.25 -15.47
CA VAL A 67 -2.92 16.86 -15.65
C VAL A 67 -2.70 16.20 -14.29
N VAL A 68 -3.32 15.05 -14.09
CA VAL A 68 -3.13 14.21 -12.90
C VAL A 68 -2.27 13.03 -13.28
N PHE A 69 -1.14 12.89 -12.60
CA PHE A 69 -0.26 11.74 -12.76
C PHE A 69 -0.72 10.64 -11.81
N THR A 70 -1.08 9.50 -12.34
CA THR A 70 -1.52 8.34 -11.59
C THR A 70 -0.56 7.18 -11.75
N LYS A 71 -0.46 6.35 -10.72
CA LYS A 71 0.29 5.09 -10.77
C LYS A 71 -0.59 3.96 -10.26
N ASP A 72 -0.60 2.86 -11.01
CA ASP A 72 -1.28 1.65 -10.61
C ASP A 72 -0.33 0.80 -9.76
N LEU A 73 -0.77 0.49 -8.54
CA LEU A 73 -0.06 -0.32 -7.57
C LEU A 73 -0.82 -1.63 -7.36
N ALA A 74 -0.13 -2.73 -7.51
CA ALA A 74 -0.67 -4.04 -7.19
C ALA A 74 -0.76 -4.22 -5.67
N GLY A 75 -1.85 -4.79 -5.18
CA GLY A 75 -2.07 -5.00 -3.77
C GLY A 75 -3.01 -6.17 -3.48
N ARG A 76 -3.21 -6.43 -2.19
CA ARG A 76 -4.18 -7.39 -1.68
C ARG A 76 -5.06 -6.72 -0.64
N THR A 77 -6.30 -7.17 -0.60
CA THR A 77 -7.26 -6.75 0.43
C THR A 77 -6.97 -7.48 1.75
N SER A 78 -7.15 -6.80 2.86
CA SER A 78 -7.11 -7.38 4.22
C SER A 78 -8.25 -6.82 5.07
N ALA A 79 -8.76 -7.64 6.00
CA ALA A 79 -9.88 -7.25 6.84
C ALA A 79 -9.50 -6.03 7.73
N TYR A 80 -10.47 -5.15 7.98
CA TYR A 80 -10.29 -3.99 8.85
C TYR A 80 -9.92 -4.38 10.28
N GLN A 81 -10.60 -5.40 10.81
CA GLN A 81 -10.32 -6.01 12.11
C GLN A 81 -10.49 -7.52 12.01
N VAL A 82 -9.60 -8.24 12.68
CA VAL A 82 -9.65 -9.71 12.80
C VAL A 82 -9.59 -10.05 14.28
N ALA A 83 -10.51 -10.86 14.74
CA ALA A 83 -10.50 -11.41 16.10
C ALA A 83 -10.52 -12.92 16.04
N GLU A 84 -9.47 -13.53 16.52
CA GLU A 84 -9.39 -14.96 16.75
C GLU A 84 -10.04 -15.29 18.09
N ILE A 85 -11.11 -16.07 18.06
CA ILE A 85 -11.83 -16.47 19.25
C ILE A 85 -11.14 -17.68 19.86
N ARG A 86 -10.47 -17.48 20.98
CA ARG A 86 -9.76 -18.51 21.70
C ARG A 86 -10.35 -18.74 23.08
N PRO A 87 -10.41 -19.99 23.59
CA PRO A 87 -10.94 -20.28 24.93
C PRO A 87 -9.94 -19.78 25.98
N GLN A 88 -10.44 -19.21 27.06
CA GLN A 88 -9.63 -18.76 28.21
C GLN A 88 -9.64 -19.78 29.36
N VAL A 89 -10.53 -20.75 29.27
CA VAL A 89 -10.67 -21.84 30.24
C VAL A 89 -10.75 -23.18 29.52
N THR A 90 -10.40 -24.26 30.21
CA THR A 90 -10.41 -25.63 29.68
C THR A 90 -11.76 -26.28 29.99
N GLY A 91 -12.35 -26.98 29.00
CA GLY A 91 -13.59 -27.71 29.20
C GLY A 91 -14.21 -28.20 27.89
N ILE A 92 -15.35 -28.85 27.99
CA ILE A 92 -16.08 -29.35 26.83
C ILE A 92 -16.99 -28.28 26.27
N ILE A 93 -17.05 -28.12 24.96
CA ILE A 93 -18.02 -27.25 24.29
C ILE A 93 -19.40 -27.90 24.39
N LEU A 94 -20.30 -27.30 25.15
CA LEU A 94 -21.68 -27.77 25.28
C LEU A 94 -22.53 -27.32 24.09
N LYS A 95 -22.37 -26.05 23.66
CA LYS A 95 -23.22 -25.49 22.63
C LYS A 95 -22.52 -24.41 21.84
N ARG A 96 -22.81 -24.36 20.53
CA ARG A 96 -22.47 -23.25 19.63
C ARG A 96 -23.73 -22.41 19.39
N MET A 97 -23.65 -21.08 19.59
CA MET A 97 -24.80 -20.17 19.57
C MET A 97 -24.83 -19.26 18.34
N PHE A 98 -24.17 -19.64 17.27
CA PHE A 98 -24.16 -18.87 16.01
C PHE A 98 -24.23 -19.80 14.79
N THR A 99 -24.67 -19.25 13.66
CA THR A 99 -24.56 -19.92 12.35
C THR A 99 -23.23 -19.51 11.69
N GLN A 100 -22.50 -20.49 11.15
CA GLN A 100 -21.24 -20.22 10.45
C GLN A 100 -21.48 -19.33 9.23
N GLY A 101 -20.62 -18.33 9.01
CA GLY A 101 -20.76 -17.36 7.94
C GLY A 101 -21.75 -16.23 8.23
N SER A 102 -22.48 -16.25 9.37
CA SER A 102 -23.40 -15.16 9.75
C SER A 102 -22.67 -13.93 10.29
N ILE A 103 -23.40 -12.82 10.39
CA ILE A 103 -22.95 -11.60 11.06
C ILE A 103 -23.20 -11.75 12.55
N VAL A 104 -22.19 -11.49 13.38
CA VAL A 104 -22.27 -11.47 14.84
C VAL A 104 -21.99 -10.08 15.37
N LYS A 105 -22.55 -9.75 16.51
CA LYS A 105 -22.39 -8.44 17.19
C LYS A 105 -21.32 -8.57 18.28
N LYS A 106 -20.61 -7.48 18.55
CA LYS A 106 -19.74 -7.36 19.73
C LYS A 106 -20.54 -7.69 21.00
N GLY A 107 -19.99 -8.57 21.85
CA GLY A 107 -20.66 -9.05 23.07
C GLY A 107 -21.67 -10.16 22.85
N GLN A 108 -21.89 -10.64 21.63
CA GLN A 108 -22.74 -11.80 21.37
C GLN A 108 -22.02 -13.08 21.84
N GLN A 109 -22.73 -13.94 22.57
CA GLN A 109 -22.22 -15.23 23.00
C GLN A 109 -22.11 -16.18 21.79
N LEU A 110 -20.94 -16.78 21.62
CA LEU A 110 -20.60 -17.66 20.50
C LEU A 110 -20.60 -19.15 20.93
N TYR A 111 -19.97 -19.42 22.08
CA TYR A 111 -19.86 -20.78 22.60
C TYR A 111 -20.19 -20.82 24.08
N GLN A 112 -20.63 -21.98 24.52
CA GLN A 112 -20.78 -22.33 25.93
C GLN A 112 -19.84 -23.51 26.24
N ILE A 113 -18.84 -23.26 27.06
CA ILE A 113 -17.98 -24.28 27.66
C ILE A 113 -18.69 -24.78 28.92
N ASP A 114 -18.51 -26.05 29.30
CA ASP A 114 -19.11 -26.63 30.49
C ASP A 114 -18.77 -25.83 31.76
N PRO A 115 -19.77 -25.20 32.40
CA PRO A 115 -19.54 -24.38 33.58
C PRO A 115 -19.53 -25.15 34.90
N ALA A 116 -19.80 -26.46 34.90
CA ALA A 116 -20.10 -27.22 36.13
C ALA A 116 -18.98 -27.11 37.17
N THR A 117 -17.75 -27.37 36.77
CA THR A 117 -16.57 -27.30 37.68
C THR A 117 -16.27 -25.86 38.14
N TYR A 118 -16.42 -24.88 37.25
CA TYR A 118 -16.20 -23.46 37.55
C TYR A 118 -17.28 -22.89 38.45
N LYS A 119 -18.53 -23.34 38.28
CA LYS A 119 -19.65 -22.99 39.16
C LYS A 119 -19.43 -23.54 40.57
N ALA A 120 -19.03 -24.80 40.70
CA ALA A 120 -18.69 -25.39 42.01
C ALA A 120 -17.54 -24.63 42.70
N ALA A 121 -16.51 -24.23 41.96
CA ALA A 121 -15.39 -23.45 42.49
C ALA A 121 -15.86 -22.05 42.94
N TYR A 122 -16.75 -21.39 42.19
CA TYR A 122 -17.34 -20.12 42.57
C TYR A 122 -18.19 -20.23 43.85
N GLU A 123 -19.03 -21.28 43.96
CA GLU A 123 -19.85 -21.54 45.16
C GLU A 123 -18.98 -21.80 46.39
N SER A 124 -17.91 -22.59 46.25
CA SER A 124 -16.93 -22.82 47.32
C SER A 124 -16.23 -21.56 47.79
N ALA A 125 -15.75 -20.70 46.85
CA ALA A 125 -15.16 -19.41 47.19
C ALA A 125 -16.17 -18.46 47.85
N SER A 126 -17.43 -18.47 47.43
CA SER A 126 -18.51 -17.72 48.05
C SER A 126 -18.78 -18.15 49.49
N ALA A 127 -18.81 -19.44 49.76
CA ALA A 127 -18.96 -19.98 51.09
C ALA A 127 -17.76 -19.56 52.01
N SER A 128 -16.54 -19.58 51.46
CA SER A 128 -15.34 -19.14 52.16
C SER A 128 -15.38 -17.64 52.56
N LEU A 129 -15.92 -16.80 51.65
CA LEU A 129 -16.14 -15.39 51.97
C LEU A 129 -17.18 -15.19 53.10
N VAL A 130 -18.30 -15.95 53.05
CA VAL A 130 -19.32 -15.90 54.09
C VAL A 130 -18.74 -16.29 55.46
N ARG A 131 -17.90 -17.34 55.48
CA ARG A 131 -17.19 -17.76 56.69
C ARG A 131 -16.28 -16.65 57.24
N ALA A 132 -15.40 -16.08 56.39
CA ALA A 132 -14.50 -15.01 56.82
C ALA A 132 -15.26 -13.76 57.34
N GLN A 133 -16.41 -13.43 56.73
CA GLN A 133 -17.28 -12.37 57.19
C GLN A 133 -17.92 -12.69 58.57
N ALA A 134 -18.24 -13.95 58.82
CA ALA A 134 -18.77 -14.36 60.15
C ALA A 134 -17.69 -14.22 61.23
N ASP A 135 -16.43 -14.53 60.92
CA ASP A 135 -15.31 -14.33 61.87
C ASP A 135 -15.14 -12.87 62.26
N VAL A 136 -15.23 -11.94 61.27
CA VAL A 136 -15.25 -10.50 61.57
C VAL A 136 -16.41 -10.11 62.48
N LYS A 137 -17.63 -10.64 62.18
CA LYS A 137 -18.81 -10.39 62.99
C LYS A 137 -18.70 -10.94 64.40
N ALA A 138 -17.93 -12.01 64.62
CA ALA A 138 -17.64 -12.56 65.96
C ALA A 138 -16.63 -11.71 66.76
N VAL A 139 -15.56 -11.23 66.11
CA VAL A 139 -14.46 -10.51 66.77
C VAL A 139 -14.79 -9.03 66.98
N ALA A 140 -15.48 -8.34 66.07
CA ALA A 140 -15.74 -6.91 66.16
C ALA A 140 -16.54 -6.49 67.42
N PRO A 141 -17.63 -7.19 67.85
CA PRO A 141 -18.29 -6.87 69.09
C PRO A 141 -17.46 -7.12 70.34
N LYS A 142 -16.57 -8.14 70.28
CA LYS A 142 -15.61 -8.42 71.34
C LYS A 142 -14.64 -7.27 71.53
N LEU A 143 -14.07 -6.75 70.46
CA LEU A 143 -13.21 -5.56 70.50
C LEU A 143 -13.97 -4.32 71.03
N ALA A 144 -15.19 -4.09 70.58
CA ALA A 144 -16.03 -2.98 71.04
C ALA A 144 -16.34 -3.05 72.53
N ARG A 145 -16.41 -4.24 73.11
CA ARG A 145 -16.56 -4.46 74.56
C ARG A 145 -15.24 -4.20 75.27
N TYR A 146 -14.13 -4.76 74.78
CA TYR A 146 -12.83 -4.61 75.41
C TYR A 146 -12.29 -3.18 75.33
N SER A 147 -12.59 -2.41 74.34
CA SER A 147 -12.25 -0.97 74.26
C SER A 147 -12.88 -0.14 75.36
N ARG A 148 -14.02 -0.56 75.91
CA ARG A 148 -14.66 0.06 77.02
C ARG A 148 -14.05 -0.41 78.38
N LEU A 149 -13.83 -1.72 78.50
CA LEU A 149 -13.32 -2.36 79.73
C LEU A 149 -11.88 -1.97 80.02
N VAL A 150 -10.99 -1.82 79.04
CA VAL A 150 -9.60 -1.42 79.27
C VAL A 150 -9.49 -0.01 79.86
N LYS A 151 -10.41 0.88 79.51
CA LYS A 151 -10.45 2.25 80.08
C LYS A 151 -10.83 2.27 81.59
N MET A 152 -11.50 1.22 82.05
CA MET A 152 -11.95 1.05 83.45
C MET A 152 -11.08 0.08 84.25
N GLY A 153 -9.96 -0.39 83.66
CA GLY A 153 -9.06 -1.37 84.26
C GLY A 153 -9.64 -2.79 84.31
N GLY A 154 -10.75 -3.10 83.64
CA GLY A 154 -11.43 -4.40 83.66
C GLY A 154 -10.80 -5.49 82.80
N VAL A 155 -9.84 -5.15 81.93
CA VAL A 155 -9.03 -6.08 81.09
C VAL A 155 -7.61 -5.52 80.93
N SER A 156 -6.60 -6.37 80.70
CA SER A 156 -5.24 -5.93 80.45
C SER A 156 -5.11 -5.26 79.08
N HIS A 157 -4.15 -4.36 78.87
CA HIS A 157 -3.80 -3.76 77.61
C HIS A 157 -3.44 -4.85 76.59
N GLN A 158 -2.72 -5.88 76.97
CA GLN A 158 -2.35 -6.99 76.10
C GLN A 158 -3.60 -7.69 75.48
N VAL A 159 -4.63 -8.01 76.29
CA VAL A 159 -5.86 -8.64 75.80
C VAL A 159 -6.60 -7.73 74.81
N TYR A 160 -6.56 -6.43 75.02
CA TYR A 160 -7.13 -5.47 74.08
C TYR A 160 -6.35 -5.45 72.79
N ASP A 161 -5.00 -5.33 72.83
CA ASP A 161 -4.14 -5.27 71.65
C ASP A 161 -4.22 -6.60 70.85
N ASP A 162 -4.23 -7.75 71.50
CA ASP A 162 -4.45 -9.05 70.85
C ASP A 162 -5.82 -9.09 70.12
N THR A 163 -6.84 -8.48 70.64
CA THR A 163 -8.17 -8.45 70.02
C THR A 163 -8.18 -7.46 68.82
N VAL A 164 -7.44 -6.35 68.93
CA VAL A 164 -7.22 -5.43 67.77
C VAL A 164 -6.53 -6.18 66.62
N ALA A 165 -5.46 -6.90 66.95
CA ALA A 165 -4.73 -7.70 65.95
C ALA A 165 -5.62 -8.81 65.34
N ALA A 166 -6.42 -9.51 66.18
CA ALA A 166 -7.35 -10.52 65.71
C ALA A 166 -8.42 -9.95 64.75
N LEU A 167 -8.95 -8.72 65.04
CA LEU A 167 -9.88 -8.06 64.12
C LEU A 167 -9.20 -7.67 62.80
N ALA A 168 -7.97 -7.14 62.89
CA ALA A 168 -7.20 -6.80 61.71
C ALA A 168 -6.97 -8.05 60.82
N GLN A 169 -6.57 -9.16 61.44
CA GLN A 169 -6.40 -10.43 60.77
C GLN A 169 -7.72 -10.92 60.11
N ALA A 170 -8.81 -10.95 60.86
CA ALA A 170 -10.11 -11.36 60.29
C ALA A 170 -10.57 -10.48 59.09
N LYS A 171 -10.29 -9.19 59.15
CA LYS A 171 -10.55 -8.27 58.03
C LYS A 171 -9.64 -8.58 56.84
N ALA A 172 -8.38 -8.92 57.05
CA ALA A 172 -7.47 -9.35 55.96
C ALA A 172 -7.96 -10.66 55.31
N ASP A 173 -8.44 -11.61 56.12
CA ASP A 173 -8.99 -12.88 55.60
C ASP A 173 -10.24 -12.65 54.75
N VAL A 174 -11.10 -11.69 55.07
CA VAL A 174 -12.22 -11.26 54.20
C VAL A 174 -11.72 -10.71 52.90
N ALA A 175 -10.66 -9.91 52.88
CA ALA A 175 -10.07 -9.36 51.66
C ALA A 175 -9.52 -10.48 50.75
N VAL A 176 -8.82 -11.47 51.33
CA VAL A 176 -8.31 -12.66 50.59
C VAL A 176 -9.46 -13.47 50.02
N ALA A 177 -10.48 -13.80 50.84
CA ALA A 177 -11.65 -14.56 50.38
C ALA A 177 -12.42 -13.86 49.27
N LYS A 178 -12.54 -12.50 49.36
CA LYS A 178 -13.15 -11.68 48.31
C LYS A 178 -12.37 -11.74 46.98
N ALA A 179 -11.04 -11.68 47.05
CA ALA A 179 -10.16 -11.82 45.87
C ALA A 179 -10.31 -13.21 45.21
N ASN A 180 -10.33 -14.27 46.04
CA ASN A 180 -10.55 -15.64 45.56
C ASN A 180 -11.91 -15.81 44.86
N LEU A 181 -12.97 -15.24 45.46
CA LEU A 181 -14.29 -15.24 44.85
C LEU A 181 -14.31 -14.51 43.49
N ALA A 182 -13.64 -13.35 43.40
CA ALA A 182 -13.52 -12.60 42.13
C ALA A 182 -12.83 -13.45 41.04
N THR A 183 -11.72 -14.15 41.38
CA THR A 183 -11.02 -15.03 40.45
C THR A 183 -11.91 -16.20 40.00
N ALA A 184 -12.62 -16.85 40.92
CA ALA A 184 -13.53 -17.94 40.58
C ALA A 184 -14.68 -17.45 39.69
N LYS A 185 -15.19 -16.24 39.91
CA LYS A 185 -16.21 -15.60 39.08
C LYS A 185 -15.72 -15.36 37.67
N ILE A 186 -14.51 -14.80 37.51
CA ILE A 186 -13.88 -14.55 36.19
C ILE A 186 -13.76 -15.83 35.41
N ASN A 187 -13.29 -16.91 36.04
CA ASN A 187 -13.18 -18.22 35.37
C ASN A 187 -14.55 -18.79 34.97
N LEU A 188 -15.57 -18.62 35.78
CA LEU A 188 -16.93 -18.97 35.44
C LEU A 188 -17.47 -18.14 34.28
N ASP A 189 -17.21 -16.84 34.27
CA ASP A 189 -17.63 -15.97 33.17
C ASP A 189 -16.92 -16.33 31.86
N TYR A 190 -15.66 -16.79 31.89
CA TYR A 190 -14.91 -17.25 30.72
C TYR A 190 -15.45 -18.56 30.11
N THR A 191 -16.32 -19.30 30.80
CA THR A 191 -17.03 -20.43 30.19
C THR A 191 -18.00 -19.99 29.10
N LYS A 192 -18.42 -18.72 29.12
CA LYS A 192 -19.20 -18.07 28.07
C LYS A 192 -18.27 -17.31 27.15
N VAL A 193 -18.09 -17.80 25.93
CA VAL A 193 -17.17 -17.19 24.96
C VAL A 193 -17.95 -16.18 24.13
N PHE A 194 -17.53 -14.91 24.16
CA PHE A 194 -18.18 -13.80 23.47
C PHE A 194 -17.34 -13.28 22.30
N SER A 195 -18.00 -12.65 21.32
CA SER A 195 -17.30 -11.93 20.26
C SER A 195 -16.77 -10.59 20.77
N PRO A 196 -15.46 -10.29 20.62
CA PRO A 196 -14.91 -8.99 21.00
C PRO A 196 -15.21 -7.88 20.01
N ILE A 197 -15.55 -8.22 18.75
CA ILE A 197 -15.85 -7.29 17.65
C ILE A 197 -17.17 -7.68 16.98
N SER A 198 -17.78 -6.74 16.27
CA SER A 198 -18.85 -7.02 15.31
C SER A 198 -18.24 -7.36 13.96
N GLY A 199 -18.85 -8.30 13.22
CA GLY A 199 -18.39 -8.70 11.90
C GLY A 199 -18.89 -10.07 11.49
N ARG A 200 -18.36 -10.57 10.38
CA ARG A 200 -18.70 -11.91 9.86
C ARG A 200 -17.88 -12.97 10.55
N ILE A 201 -18.54 -13.97 11.12
CA ILE A 201 -17.87 -15.11 11.73
C ILE A 201 -17.60 -16.20 10.68
N GLY A 202 -16.39 -16.73 10.68
CA GLY A 202 -15.99 -17.83 9.80
C GLY A 202 -16.56 -19.18 10.22
N LYS A 203 -15.92 -20.24 9.71
CA LYS A 203 -16.20 -21.61 10.14
C LYS A 203 -15.75 -21.83 11.59
N SER A 204 -16.47 -22.67 12.32
CA SER A 204 -16.02 -23.21 13.60
C SER A 204 -14.96 -24.29 13.37
N SER A 205 -13.86 -24.22 14.13
CA SER A 205 -12.81 -25.26 14.11
C SER A 205 -13.11 -26.43 15.06
N VAL A 206 -14.15 -26.29 15.88
CA VAL A 206 -14.56 -27.29 16.88
C VAL A 206 -16.06 -27.57 16.77
N THR A 207 -16.46 -28.76 17.23
CA THR A 207 -17.85 -29.20 17.31
C THR A 207 -18.32 -29.25 18.75
N GLU A 208 -19.63 -29.32 18.96
CA GLU A 208 -20.20 -29.61 20.27
C GLU A 208 -19.70 -30.97 20.76
N GLY A 209 -19.38 -31.09 22.03
CA GLY A 209 -18.71 -32.26 22.64
C GLY A 209 -17.19 -32.24 22.57
N ALA A 210 -16.56 -31.33 21.81
CA ALA A 210 -15.11 -31.24 21.74
C ALA A 210 -14.51 -30.67 23.04
N LEU A 211 -13.41 -31.24 23.49
CA LEU A 211 -12.60 -30.69 24.56
C LEU A 211 -11.72 -29.57 24.02
N VAL A 212 -11.75 -28.41 24.68
CA VAL A 212 -10.88 -27.26 24.39
C VAL A 212 -10.02 -26.95 25.60
N THR A 213 -8.81 -26.41 25.35
CA THR A 213 -7.86 -26.05 26.41
C THR A 213 -7.63 -24.55 26.40
N ALA A 214 -7.41 -23.99 27.61
CA ALA A 214 -7.13 -22.57 27.75
C ALA A 214 -5.95 -22.14 26.86
N ASN A 215 -6.11 -21.03 26.16
CA ASN A 215 -5.09 -20.42 25.30
C ASN A 215 -4.54 -21.35 24.18
N GLN A 216 -5.30 -22.37 23.75
CA GLN A 216 -4.88 -23.23 22.64
C GLN A 216 -4.53 -22.42 21.38
N VAL A 217 -3.57 -22.93 20.58
CA VAL A 217 -3.08 -22.28 19.37
C VAL A 217 -4.18 -22.14 18.31
N THR A 218 -5.00 -23.20 18.16
CA THR A 218 -6.09 -23.18 17.18
C THR A 218 -7.27 -22.38 17.73
N ALA A 219 -7.64 -21.32 17.02
CA ALA A 219 -8.84 -20.54 17.36
C ALA A 219 -10.11 -21.37 17.16
N LEU A 220 -11.13 -21.15 18.01
CA LEU A 220 -12.46 -21.77 17.88
C LEU A 220 -13.17 -21.29 16.62
N ALA A 221 -13.06 -20.02 16.32
CA ALA A 221 -13.57 -19.33 15.12
C ALA A 221 -12.81 -18.03 14.94
N VAL A 222 -12.93 -17.44 13.75
CA VAL A 222 -12.37 -16.11 13.45
C VAL A 222 -13.53 -15.19 13.08
N VAL A 223 -13.60 -14.02 13.70
CA VAL A 223 -14.54 -12.95 13.36
C VAL A 223 -13.79 -11.85 12.63
N GLN A 224 -14.31 -11.44 11.48
CA GLN A 224 -13.72 -10.39 10.65
C GLN A 224 -14.72 -9.26 10.46
N ASN A 225 -14.29 -8.04 10.73
CA ASN A 225 -15.04 -6.85 10.37
C ASN A 225 -14.72 -6.50 8.91
N LEU A 226 -15.76 -6.48 8.07
CA LEU A 226 -15.67 -6.23 6.64
C LEU A 226 -16.37 -4.93 6.21
N ASP A 227 -16.96 -4.14 7.12
CA ASP A 227 -17.62 -2.86 6.81
C ASP A 227 -16.66 -1.87 6.13
N ARG A 228 -15.38 -2.05 6.41
CA ARG A 228 -14.26 -1.39 5.77
C ARG A 228 -13.24 -2.45 5.43
N ILE A 229 -12.41 -2.15 4.44
CA ILE A 229 -11.35 -3.07 4.04
C ILE A 229 -10.06 -2.30 3.82
N TYR A 230 -8.96 -2.89 4.22
CA TYR A 230 -7.65 -2.40 3.87
C TYR A 230 -7.22 -2.99 2.53
N VAL A 231 -6.50 -2.20 1.78
CA VAL A 231 -5.73 -2.63 0.62
C VAL A 231 -4.27 -2.38 0.93
N ASP A 232 -3.52 -3.44 1.05
CA ASP A 232 -2.08 -3.40 1.30
C ASP A 232 -1.34 -3.43 -0.04
N VAL A 233 -0.58 -2.37 -0.33
CA VAL A 233 0.19 -2.20 -1.56
C VAL A 233 1.66 -2.01 -1.23
N ASN A 234 2.54 -2.63 -2.01
CA ASN A 234 3.98 -2.50 -1.84
C ASN A 234 4.55 -1.49 -2.82
N GLN A 235 5.42 -0.62 -2.33
CA GLN A 235 6.09 0.42 -3.10
C GLN A 235 7.55 0.54 -2.69
N SER A 236 8.44 0.90 -3.64
CA SER A 236 9.83 1.18 -3.28
C SER A 236 9.94 2.41 -2.39
N SER A 237 10.93 2.43 -1.50
CA SER A 237 11.18 3.56 -0.61
C SER A 237 11.44 4.86 -1.36
N GLU A 238 12.11 4.80 -2.51
CA GLU A 238 12.36 5.95 -3.38
C GLU A 238 11.06 6.53 -3.94
N ALA A 239 10.16 5.67 -4.44
CA ALA A 239 8.88 6.11 -4.98
C ALA A 239 7.94 6.65 -3.88
N LEU A 240 8.05 6.15 -2.64
CA LEU A 240 7.34 6.72 -1.49
C LEU A 240 7.82 8.15 -1.20
N LEU A 241 9.13 8.39 -1.24
CA LEU A 241 9.68 9.74 -1.05
C LEU A 241 9.23 10.70 -2.14
N ALA A 242 9.17 10.24 -3.39
CA ALA A 242 8.64 11.02 -4.51
C ALA A 242 7.14 11.33 -4.32
N LEU A 243 6.35 10.34 -3.88
CA LEU A 243 4.93 10.52 -3.57
C LEU A 243 4.72 11.56 -2.45
N LYS A 244 5.47 11.46 -1.36
CA LYS A 244 5.39 12.42 -0.24
C LYS A 244 5.75 13.85 -0.67
N LYS A 245 6.74 14.03 -1.55
CA LYS A 245 7.13 15.34 -2.10
C LYS A 245 6.10 15.90 -3.10
N GLY A 246 5.41 15.04 -3.83
CA GLY A 246 4.41 15.42 -4.84
C GLY A 246 3.03 15.79 -4.26
N LEU A 247 2.73 15.35 -3.06
CA LEU A 247 1.48 15.64 -2.36
C LEU A 247 1.63 16.93 -1.55
N THR A 248 1.15 18.04 -2.10
CA THR A 248 1.18 19.37 -1.44
C THR A 248 0.28 19.41 -0.20
N ASN A 249 -0.77 18.59 -0.16
CA ASN A 249 -1.66 18.34 0.99
C ASN A 249 -1.96 16.84 1.08
N PRO A 250 -1.24 16.08 1.94
CA PRO A 250 -1.42 14.63 2.06
C PRO A 250 -2.84 14.20 2.46
N GLU A 251 -3.59 15.07 3.16
CA GLU A 251 -4.93 14.75 3.62
C GLU A 251 -6.02 14.92 2.55
N GLU A 252 -5.89 15.86 1.64
CA GLU A 252 -6.88 16.13 0.59
C GLU A 252 -6.63 15.35 -0.71
N ASN A 253 -5.38 15.09 -1.06
CA ASN A 253 -4.98 14.48 -2.33
C ASN A 253 -4.73 12.97 -2.27
N SER A 254 -5.11 12.31 -1.17
CA SER A 254 -4.89 10.88 -0.98
C SER A 254 -6.03 9.99 -1.51
N ARG A 255 -6.80 10.46 -2.49
CA ARG A 255 -7.86 9.65 -3.09
C ARG A 255 -7.27 8.54 -3.94
N VAL A 256 -7.62 7.32 -3.61
CA VAL A 256 -7.18 6.13 -4.34
C VAL A 256 -8.39 5.48 -4.98
N ARG A 257 -8.30 5.19 -6.29
CA ARG A 257 -9.32 4.42 -6.99
C ARG A 257 -8.91 2.97 -7.04
N LEU A 258 -9.84 2.07 -6.76
CA LEU A 258 -9.59 0.63 -6.75
C LEU A 258 -10.13 -0.01 -8.03
N PHE A 259 -9.38 -0.99 -8.53
CA PHE A 259 -9.78 -1.86 -9.64
C PHE A 259 -9.68 -3.30 -9.20
N VAL A 260 -10.78 -4.03 -9.28
CA VAL A 260 -10.91 -5.39 -8.79
C VAL A 260 -10.80 -6.39 -9.95
N GLY A 261 -10.13 -7.51 -9.70
CA GLY A 261 -9.99 -8.61 -10.66
C GLY A 261 -9.04 -8.32 -11.81
N LYS A 262 -8.94 -9.31 -12.72
CA LYS A 262 -8.08 -9.23 -13.91
C LYS A 262 -8.61 -8.22 -14.93
N ASP A 263 -9.92 -8.12 -15.04
CA ASP A 263 -10.62 -7.25 -16.00
C ASP A 263 -10.60 -5.77 -15.57
N GLY A 264 -10.13 -5.50 -14.38
CA GLY A 264 -9.96 -4.14 -13.88
C GLY A 264 -11.28 -3.41 -13.68
N ILE A 265 -12.30 -4.07 -13.12
CA ILE A 265 -13.59 -3.45 -12.82
C ILE A 265 -13.37 -2.36 -11.78
N PRO A 266 -13.75 -1.10 -12.06
CA PRO A 266 -13.59 -0.03 -11.10
C PRO A 266 -14.54 -0.23 -9.92
N TYR A 267 -14.02 -0.05 -8.70
CA TYR A 267 -14.82 -0.04 -7.49
C TYR A 267 -15.42 1.36 -7.28
N ASP A 268 -16.67 1.43 -6.83
CA ASP A 268 -17.44 2.67 -6.79
C ASP A 268 -16.97 3.67 -5.74
N PHE A 269 -16.33 3.18 -4.68
CA PHE A 269 -15.85 4.02 -3.58
C PHE A 269 -14.38 4.35 -3.72
N TYR A 270 -14.02 5.56 -3.29
CA TYR A 270 -12.61 5.99 -3.18
C TYR A 270 -12.05 5.59 -1.82
N GLY A 271 -10.81 5.14 -1.84
CA GLY A 271 -10.05 4.85 -0.63
C GLY A 271 -9.24 6.06 -0.16
N LYS A 272 -8.94 6.05 1.14
CA LYS A 272 -8.01 7.00 1.77
C LYS A 272 -6.67 6.31 2.00
N LEU A 273 -5.60 6.89 1.46
CA LEU A 273 -4.24 6.42 1.70
C LEU A 273 -3.85 6.70 3.16
N LEU A 274 -3.41 5.66 3.86
CA LEU A 274 -2.88 5.74 5.20
C LEU A 274 -1.37 5.48 5.13
N PHE A 275 -0.57 6.43 5.59
CA PHE A 275 0.87 6.23 5.76
C PHE A 275 1.11 5.51 7.09
N SER A 276 0.79 4.20 7.14
CA SER A 276 0.74 3.47 8.40
C SER A 276 2.06 2.79 8.78
N ASP A 277 2.90 2.47 7.82
CA ASP A 277 4.15 1.80 8.10
C ASP A 277 5.33 2.66 7.67
N VAL A 278 6.25 2.92 8.61
CA VAL A 278 7.45 3.74 8.37
C VAL A 278 8.67 2.85 8.13
N THR A 279 8.49 1.54 8.26
CA THR A 279 9.58 0.56 8.18
C THR A 279 9.77 0.11 6.74
N VAL A 280 11.01 0.22 6.27
CA VAL A 280 11.45 -0.35 5.00
C VAL A 280 11.85 -1.80 5.24
N ASP A 281 11.29 -2.72 4.50
CA ASP A 281 11.77 -4.10 4.48
C ASP A 281 13.20 -4.13 3.93
N GLN A 282 14.16 -4.53 4.76
CA GLN A 282 15.59 -4.46 4.44
C GLN A 282 16.00 -5.43 3.32
N SER A 283 15.23 -6.49 3.11
CA SER A 283 15.54 -7.51 2.09
C SER A 283 15.08 -7.08 0.69
N THR A 284 13.97 -6.35 0.60
CA THR A 284 13.34 -5.97 -0.67
C THR A 284 13.45 -4.47 -0.99
N GLY A 285 13.79 -3.63 0.00
CA GLY A 285 13.77 -2.16 -0.11
C GLY A 285 12.36 -1.58 -0.28
N MET A 286 11.32 -2.38 -0.02
CA MET A 286 9.93 -1.99 -0.19
C MET A 286 9.32 -1.48 1.11
N VAL A 287 8.34 -0.60 0.97
CA VAL A 287 7.48 -0.09 2.04
C VAL A 287 6.06 -0.51 1.74
N GLN A 288 5.37 -1.02 2.75
CA GLN A 288 3.96 -1.33 2.65
C GLN A 288 3.13 -0.07 2.91
N LEU A 289 2.32 0.29 1.95
CA LEU A 289 1.31 1.34 2.08
C LEU A 289 -0.04 0.70 2.29
N ARG A 290 -0.85 1.29 3.13
CA ARG A 290 -2.20 0.82 3.42
C ARG A 290 -3.23 1.85 2.97
N VAL A 291 -4.24 1.40 2.25
CA VAL A 291 -5.36 2.23 1.82
C VAL A 291 -6.63 1.69 2.46
N LEU A 292 -7.42 2.57 3.06
CA LEU A 292 -8.71 2.21 3.66
C LEU A 292 -9.84 2.50 2.68
N PHE A 293 -10.65 1.50 2.40
CA PHE A 293 -11.85 1.60 1.57
C PHE A 293 -13.12 1.33 2.39
N PRO A 294 -14.21 2.07 2.16
CA PRO A 294 -15.54 1.66 2.60
C PRO A 294 -15.94 0.37 1.87
N ASN A 295 -16.67 -0.51 2.54
CA ASN A 295 -17.15 -1.77 1.95
C ASN A 295 -18.56 -2.12 2.47
N PRO A 296 -19.54 -1.25 2.20
CA PRO A 296 -20.89 -1.40 2.78
C PRO A 296 -21.59 -2.68 2.34
N ASP A 297 -21.38 -3.11 1.11
CA ASP A 297 -22.02 -4.28 0.51
C ASP A 297 -21.23 -5.58 0.74
N ASN A 298 -20.09 -5.49 1.39
CA ASN A 298 -19.15 -6.61 1.64
C ASN A 298 -18.64 -7.31 0.36
N ASP A 299 -18.58 -6.60 -0.76
CA ASP A 299 -18.11 -7.12 -2.05
C ASP A 299 -16.59 -7.38 -2.05
N LEU A 300 -15.85 -6.56 -1.30
CA LEU A 300 -14.42 -6.76 -1.12
C LEU A 300 -14.18 -7.76 0.01
N LEU A 301 -13.71 -8.94 -0.36
CA LEU A 301 -13.32 -9.98 0.60
C LEU A 301 -11.82 -9.91 0.88
N PRO A 302 -11.36 -10.27 2.09
CA PRO A 302 -9.93 -10.36 2.39
C PRO A 302 -9.20 -11.37 1.49
N GLY A 303 -8.00 -11.00 1.04
CA GLY A 303 -7.16 -11.84 0.17
C GLY A 303 -7.34 -11.62 -1.33
N LEU A 304 -8.29 -10.80 -1.77
CA LEU A 304 -8.46 -10.46 -3.18
C LEU A 304 -7.25 -9.70 -3.73
N PHE A 305 -6.86 -10.05 -4.95
CA PHE A 305 -5.87 -9.27 -5.70
C PHE A 305 -6.57 -8.07 -6.34
N VAL A 306 -5.99 -6.90 -6.14
CA VAL A 306 -6.54 -5.62 -6.60
C VAL A 306 -5.45 -4.70 -7.12
N ARG A 307 -5.84 -3.72 -7.95
CA ARG A 307 -4.96 -2.63 -8.39
C ARG A 307 -5.48 -1.31 -7.81
N ALA A 308 -4.64 -0.66 -7.04
CA ALA A 308 -4.93 0.65 -6.46
C ALA A 308 -4.29 1.72 -7.35
N ARG A 309 -5.07 2.62 -7.92
CA ARG A 309 -4.61 3.78 -8.69
C ARG A 309 -4.47 4.97 -7.76
N VAL A 310 -3.23 5.32 -7.50
CA VAL A 310 -2.87 6.43 -6.60
C VAL A 310 -2.51 7.66 -7.44
N GLU A 311 -3.05 8.81 -7.07
CA GLU A 311 -2.62 10.09 -7.63
C GLU A 311 -1.26 10.47 -7.04
N GLN A 312 -0.23 10.59 -7.90
CA GLN A 312 1.14 10.94 -7.46
C GLN A 312 1.38 12.45 -7.43
N SER A 313 0.84 13.16 -8.40
CA SER A 313 0.95 14.60 -8.48
C SER A 313 -0.10 15.19 -9.42
N ARG A 314 -0.46 16.43 -9.19
CA ARG A 314 -1.37 17.21 -10.03
C ARG A 314 -0.66 18.47 -10.50
N ARG A 315 -0.70 18.74 -11.79
CA ARG A 315 -0.19 19.98 -12.39
C ARG A 315 -1.33 20.72 -13.07
N GLU A 316 -1.69 21.87 -12.52
CA GLU A 316 -2.84 22.65 -13.01
C GLU A 316 -2.59 23.29 -14.40
N LYS A 317 -1.33 23.55 -14.73
CA LYS A 317 -0.93 24.24 -15.99
C LYS A 317 0.13 23.42 -16.72
N ALA A 318 -0.14 22.14 -16.97
CA ALA A 318 0.75 21.31 -17.76
C ALA A 318 0.57 21.58 -19.25
N ILE A 319 1.67 21.57 -19.98
CA ILE A 319 1.68 21.61 -21.44
C ILE A 319 1.66 20.17 -21.94
N VAL A 320 0.70 19.85 -22.80
CA VAL A 320 0.62 18.55 -23.46
C VAL A 320 0.60 18.69 -24.96
N VAL A 321 1.22 17.74 -25.64
CA VAL A 321 1.25 17.66 -27.10
C VAL A 321 0.90 16.24 -27.56
N PRO A 322 0.21 16.09 -28.70
CA PRO A 322 -0.06 14.76 -29.28
C PRO A 322 1.23 13.97 -29.51
N GLN A 323 1.24 12.65 -29.28
CA GLN A 323 2.44 11.83 -29.46
C GLN A 323 2.98 11.90 -30.89
N GLN A 324 2.12 12.06 -31.87
CA GLN A 324 2.46 12.18 -33.29
C GLN A 324 3.31 13.40 -33.61
N SER A 325 3.24 14.46 -32.82
CA SER A 325 4.00 15.71 -33.03
C SER A 325 5.44 15.63 -32.55
N VAL A 326 5.81 14.59 -31.80
CA VAL A 326 7.09 14.45 -31.13
C VAL A 326 8.03 13.58 -31.95
N VAL A 327 9.16 14.15 -32.33
CA VAL A 327 10.21 13.47 -33.09
C VAL A 327 11.35 13.10 -32.16
N ARG A 328 11.76 11.82 -32.17
CA ARG A 328 12.95 11.36 -31.48
C ARG A 328 14.13 11.36 -32.44
N ASN A 329 15.15 12.11 -32.10
CA ASN A 329 16.37 12.23 -32.88
C ASN A 329 17.32 11.06 -32.63
N ALA A 330 18.27 10.84 -33.53
CA ALA A 330 19.25 9.75 -33.43
C ALA A 330 20.20 9.89 -32.21
N ASP A 331 20.38 11.10 -31.71
CA ASP A 331 21.15 11.42 -30.51
C ASP A 331 20.37 11.19 -29.18
N GLY A 332 19.13 10.71 -29.26
CA GLY A 332 18.24 10.50 -28.12
C GLY A 332 17.49 11.74 -27.65
N SER A 333 17.77 12.92 -28.25
CA SER A 333 17.02 14.15 -27.97
C SER A 333 15.60 14.05 -28.53
N VAL A 334 14.71 14.84 -27.94
CA VAL A 334 13.30 14.93 -28.36
C VAL A 334 13.02 16.34 -28.86
N SER A 335 12.46 16.43 -30.06
CA SER A 335 12.11 17.71 -30.67
C SER A 335 10.71 17.74 -31.23
N VAL A 336 10.20 18.93 -31.45
CA VAL A 336 8.93 19.22 -32.11
C VAL A 336 9.14 20.33 -33.15
N TRP A 337 8.28 20.31 -34.16
CA TRP A 337 8.23 21.37 -35.14
C TRP A 337 7.20 22.41 -34.71
N VAL A 338 7.64 23.63 -34.51
CA VAL A 338 6.78 24.78 -34.11
C VAL A 338 6.65 25.72 -35.25
N VAL A 339 5.42 26.17 -35.55
CA VAL A 339 5.12 27.17 -36.57
C VAL A 339 5.03 28.53 -35.91
N ASP A 340 5.82 29.50 -36.37
CA ASP A 340 5.80 30.88 -35.88
C ASP A 340 4.64 31.69 -36.47
N LYS A 341 4.55 32.96 -36.08
CA LYS A 341 3.48 33.87 -36.55
C LYS A 341 3.56 34.16 -38.06
N GLU A 342 4.71 33.95 -38.66
CA GLU A 342 4.98 34.20 -40.09
C GLU A 342 4.77 32.92 -40.92
N ASN A 343 4.25 31.84 -40.29
CA ASN A 343 4.05 30.50 -40.86
C ASN A 343 5.37 29.83 -41.30
N ILE A 344 6.45 30.12 -40.60
CA ILE A 344 7.74 29.47 -40.78
C ILE A 344 7.91 28.38 -39.72
N VAL A 345 8.34 27.20 -40.18
CA VAL A 345 8.56 26.03 -39.31
C VAL A 345 9.97 26.08 -38.71
N LYS A 346 10.06 25.86 -37.40
CA LYS A 346 11.32 25.78 -36.65
C LYS A 346 11.36 24.51 -35.82
N ASN A 347 12.46 23.78 -35.91
CA ASN A 347 12.70 22.63 -35.02
C ASN A 347 13.08 23.14 -33.63
N ARG A 348 12.42 22.65 -32.56
CA ARG A 348 12.68 23.07 -31.19
C ARG A 348 12.84 21.84 -30.30
N ASN A 349 13.95 21.73 -29.59
CA ASN A 349 14.15 20.69 -28.61
C ASN A 349 13.25 20.89 -27.41
N ILE A 350 12.64 19.81 -26.95
CA ILE A 350 11.74 19.79 -25.80
C ILE A 350 12.20 18.73 -24.80
N THR A 351 11.82 18.91 -23.54
CA THR A 351 11.96 17.87 -22.53
C THR A 351 10.58 17.32 -22.20
N VAL A 352 10.38 16.03 -22.42
CA VAL A 352 9.15 15.33 -22.08
C VAL A 352 9.28 14.64 -20.73
N LEU A 353 8.20 14.61 -19.94
CA LEU A 353 8.16 13.95 -18.64
C LEU A 353 7.61 12.53 -18.75
N GLN A 354 6.39 12.40 -19.23
CA GLN A 354 5.64 11.14 -19.25
C GLN A 354 4.60 11.17 -20.36
N ALA A 355 4.34 10.03 -20.96
CA ALA A 355 3.20 9.82 -21.83
C ALA A 355 1.92 9.71 -21.01
N LEU A 356 0.87 10.38 -21.44
CA LEU A 356 -0.47 10.32 -20.87
C LEU A 356 -1.45 9.96 -22.00
N LYS A 357 -1.89 8.72 -22.05
CA LYS A 357 -2.66 8.19 -23.21
C LYS A 357 -1.93 8.51 -24.53
N ASP A 358 -2.55 9.26 -25.42
CA ASP A 358 -2.03 9.61 -26.74
C ASP A 358 -1.25 10.93 -26.79
N GLN A 359 -0.91 11.50 -25.60
CA GLN A 359 -0.22 12.78 -25.48
C GLN A 359 1.05 12.66 -24.66
N TRP A 360 2.03 13.55 -24.91
CA TRP A 360 3.20 13.74 -24.07
C TRP A 360 3.05 14.98 -23.19
N VAL A 361 3.39 14.84 -21.92
CA VAL A 361 3.50 16.01 -21.01
C VAL A 361 4.89 16.60 -21.17
N VAL A 362 4.94 17.87 -21.52
CA VAL A 362 6.18 18.62 -21.75
C VAL A 362 6.55 19.42 -20.49
N SER A 363 7.82 19.30 -20.07
CA SER A 363 8.35 20.06 -18.93
C SER A 363 8.98 21.38 -19.33
N SER A 364 9.62 21.43 -20.50
CA SER A 364 10.29 22.64 -20.99
C SER A 364 10.40 22.62 -22.52
N GLY A 365 10.57 23.80 -23.12
CA GLY A 365 10.76 23.97 -24.55
C GLY A 365 9.53 24.49 -25.31
N LEU A 366 8.34 24.49 -24.69
CA LEU A 366 7.12 25.04 -25.28
C LEU A 366 6.45 26.09 -24.37
N ALA A 367 5.77 27.02 -24.99
CA ALA A 367 4.96 28.03 -24.31
C ALA A 367 3.47 27.85 -24.67
N PRO A 368 2.55 28.32 -23.80
CA PRO A 368 1.13 28.39 -24.16
C PRO A 368 0.93 29.26 -25.40
N GLY A 369 0.16 28.74 -26.38
CA GLY A 369 -0.09 29.42 -27.66
C GLY A 369 0.86 29.02 -28.79
N ASP A 370 1.93 28.21 -28.52
CA ASP A 370 2.77 27.67 -29.58
C ASP A 370 1.94 26.74 -30.48
N ARG A 371 2.16 26.80 -31.79
CA ARG A 371 1.52 25.93 -32.78
C ARG A 371 2.48 24.80 -33.16
N VAL A 372 2.19 23.58 -32.73
CA VAL A 372 3.03 22.40 -32.94
C VAL A 372 2.48 21.58 -34.10
N VAL A 373 3.34 21.20 -35.05
CA VAL A 373 2.97 20.38 -36.21
C VAL A 373 2.68 18.95 -35.77
N VAL A 374 1.51 18.42 -36.12
CA VAL A 374 1.06 17.07 -35.80
C VAL A 374 1.09 16.15 -37.01
N ALA A 375 0.73 16.66 -38.19
CA ALA A 375 0.75 15.90 -39.44
C ALA A 375 1.47 16.69 -40.53
N GLY A 376 2.08 15.95 -41.50
CA GLY A 376 2.89 16.56 -42.54
C GLY A 376 4.38 16.67 -42.22
N LEU A 377 4.86 16.07 -41.12
CA LEU A 377 6.25 16.13 -40.65
C LEU A 377 7.29 15.71 -41.70
N GLN A 378 6.94 14.77 -42.59
CA GLN A 378 7.84 14.29 -43.65
C GLN A 378 8.02 15.25 -44.85
N LYS A 379 7.17 16.27 -44.92
CA LYS A 379 7.13 17.23 -46.04
C LYS A 379 7.77 18.56 -45.73
N ILE A 380 8.21 18.73 -44.49
CA ILE A 380 8.73 20.02 -43.97
C ILE A 380 10.23 19.93 -43.67
N SER A 381 10.91 21.05 -43.87
CA SER A 381 12.30 21.27 -43.47
C SER A 381 12.41 22.50 -42.59
N ASN A 382 13.55 22.64 -41.91
CA ASN A 382 13.76 23.82 -41.05
C ASN A 382 13.71 25.12 -41.90
N GLN A 383 12.96 26.13 -41.41
CA GLN A 383 12.70 27.40 -42.09
C GLN A 383 11.76 27.31 -43.31
N ALA A 384 11.09 26.20 -43.56
CA ALA A 384 10.09 26.11 -44.60
C ALA A 384 8.83 26.94 -44.27
N LYS A 385 8.27 27.57 -45.31
CA LYS A 385 6.98 28.26 -45.19
C LYS A 385 5.84 27.27 -45.42
N VAL A 386 4.86 27.24 -44.51
CA VAL A 386 3.76 26.27 -44.50
C VAL A 386 2.39 26.96 -44.46
N THR A 387 1.37 26.24 -44.91
CA THR A 387 -0.04 26.59 -44.66
C THR A 387 -0.55 25.74 -43.50
N THR A 388 -1.15 26.33 -42.51
CA THR A 388 -1.57 25.63 -41.27
C THR A 388 -3.06 25.36 -41.30
N VAL A 389 -3.43 24.10 -40.95
CA VAL A 389 -4.81 23.67 -40.66
C VAL A 389 -4.88 23.22 -39.22
N GLU A 390 -5.89 23.63 -38.48
CA GLU A 390 -5.99 23.30 -37.05
C GLU A 390 -6.33 21.80 -36.84
N PHE A 391 -5.51 21.10 -36.08
CA PHE A 391 -5.73 19.70 -35.72
C PHE A 391 -6.62 19.57 -34.48
N ASN A 392 -7.78 18.93 -34.65
CA ASN A 392 -8.72 18.74 -33.57
C ASN A 392 -8.53 17.33 -32.95
N VAL A 393 -8.02 17.25 -31.71
CA VAL A 393 -7.74 15.99 -31.01
C VAL A 393 -9.02 15.17 -30.76
N LEU A 394 -10.20 15.81 -30.74
CA LEU A 394 -11.48 15.15 -30.44
C LEU A 394 -12.08 14.38 -31.62
N ALA A 395 -11.52 14.48 -32.82
CA ALA A 395 -12.08 13.84 -34.01
C ALA A 395 -11.50 12.44 -34.30
N ASN A 396 -10.48 11.97 -33.54
CA ASN A 396 -9.77 10.72 -33.80
C ASN A 396 -9.61 9.82 -32.55
N SER A 397 -10.51 9.89 -31.57
CA SER A 397 -10.54 8.99 -30.42
C SER A 397 -11.67 7.98 -30.53
#